data_0832307ce0fa746c89230ac0a54d3d9e
#
_entry.id   0832307ce0fa746c89230ac0a54d3d9e
#
_cell.length_a   1.000
_cell.length_b   1.000
_cell.length_c   1.000
_cell.angle_alpha   90.00
_cell.angle_beta   90.00
_cell.angle_gamma   90.00
#
_symmetry.space_group_name_H-M   'P 1'
#
loop_
_entity.id
_entity.type
_entity.pdbx_description
1 polymer ?
#
loop_
_entity_poly.entity_id
_entity_poly.type
_entity_poly.pdbx_seq_one_letter_code
_entity_poly.pdbx_strand_id
1 'polypeptide(L)'
;MMNFLRKHMRVIFLITIIGFLAGAFVGFGSYFFANKTAADAVVEVNGAQIPYKRFSNYVNRALDGMRQQKQEVTDETMKQKKQEVLQDLIQEEVFSKEALKYGITVSDNELASDIQHYPAFQREGHFDRNAYFQVVYEILRTTPREFEDSRRNQIAIFKLRQLIASGVAITEPELKLEYFNANRGNMKDFEKDRAKFSEKLRQEKTMLVFGEWFKVLNQNMKLKIHLQEIEKQG
;
A
#
# COMPACT_ATOMS: atom_id res chain seq x y z
N MET A 1 -17.20 20.11 -61.37
CA MET A 1 -16.97 19.72 -60.03
C MET A 1 -15.76 18.76 -59.81
N MET A 2 -15.52 17.80 -60.69
CA MET A 2 -14.39 16.85 -60.55
C MET A 2 -12.98 17.47 -60.61
N ASN A 3 -12.78 18.56 -61.33
CA ASN A 3 -11.48 19.23 -61.45
C ASN A 3 -11.08 20.02 -60.16
N PHE A 4 -12.06 20.50 -59.40
CA PHE A 4 -11.82 21.16 -58.10
C PHE A 4 -11.37 20.15 -57.03
N LEU A 5 -12.01 18.99 -56.96
CA LEU A 5 -11.66 17.89 -56.07
C LEU A 5 -10.24 17.36 -56.35
N ARG A 6 -9.86 17.19 -57.65
CA ARG A 6 -8.49 16.73 -57.98
C ARG A 6 -7.43 17.76 -57.63
N LYS A 7 -7.71 19.05 -57.80
CA LYS A 7 -6.74 20.12 -57.47
C LYS A 7 -6.48 20.24 -55.95
N HIS A 8 -7.48 19.93 -55.12
CA HIS A 8 -7.39 20.09 -53.66
C HIS A 8 -7.35 18.75 -52.89
N MET A 9 -7.18 17.63 -53.60
CA MET A 9 -7.24 16.28 -53.01
C MET A 9 -6.28 16.08 -51.84
N ARG A 10 -5.09 16.64 -51.90
CA ARG A 10 -4.10 16.57 -50.79
C ARG A 10 -4.57 17.31 -49.53
N VAL A 11 -5.19 18.49 -49.72
CA VAL A 11 -5.68 19.30 -48.58
C VAL A 11 -6.93 18.65 -47.95
N ILE A 12 -7.85 18.16 -48.81
CA ILE A 12 -9.06 17.46 -48.35
C ILE A 12 -8.67 16.20 -47.56
N PHE A 13 -7.72 15.40 -48.09
CA PHE A 13 -7.23 14.21 -47.46
C PHE A 13 -6.55 14.51 -46.10
N LEU A 14 -5.76 15.60 -46.02
CA LEU A 14 -5.09 16.02 -44.80
C LEU A 14 -6.11 16.49 -43.74
N ILE A 15 -7.14 17.23 -44.12
CA ILE A 15 -8.23 17.66 -43.22
C ILE A 15 -9.02 16.44 -42.72
N THR A 16 -9.28 15.46 -43.59
CA THR A 16 -9.99 14.23 -43.21
C THR A 16 -9.18 13.40 -42.21
N ILE A 17 -7.86 13.26 -42.42
CA ILE A 17 -6.97 12.57 -41.47
C ILE A 17 -6.93 13.31 -40.13
N ILE A 18 -6.78 14.64 -40.14
CA ILE A 18 -6.76 15.43 -38.89
C ILE A 18 -8.11 15.31 -38.17
N GLY A 19 -9.24 15.39 -38.90
CA GLY A 19 -10.57 15.22 -38.31
C GLY A 19 -10.77 13.81 -37.73
N PHE A 20 -10.31 12.78 -38.42
CA PHE A 20 -10.34 11.40 -37.91
C PHE A 20 -9.47 11.19 -36.67
N LEU A 21 -8.23 11.71 -36.69
CA LEU A 21 -7.34 11.67 -35.53
C LEU A 21 -7.93 12.45 -34.34
N ALA A 22 -8.45 13.66 -34.57
CA ALA A 22 -9.10 14.45 -33.55
C ALA A 22 -10.33 13.71 -32.94
N GLY A 23 -11.17 13.12 -33.79
CA GLY A 23 -12.31 12.31 -33.35
C GLY A 23 -11.89 11.05 -32.59
N ALA A 24 -10.83 10.38 -33.06
CA ALA A 24 -10.26 9.24 -32.34
C ALA A 24 -9.69 9.66 -30.97
N PHE A 25 -8.94 10.77 -30.87
CA PHE A 25 -8.44 11.28 -29.62
C PHE A 25 -9.53 11.70 -28.63
N VAL A 26 -10.62 12.31 -29.11
CA VAL A 26 -11.77 12.67 -28.26
C VAL A 26 -12.54 11.42 -27.85
N GLY A 27 -12.77 10.47 -28.74
CA GLY A 27 -13.47 9.22 -28.41
C GLY A 27 -12.68 8.29 -27.51
N PHE A 28 -11.41 8.06 -27.79
CA PHE A 28 -10.54 7.24 -26.94
C PHE A 28 -10.10 7.98 -25.66
N GLY A 29 -9.87 9.29 -25.75
CA GLY A 29 -9.49 10.10 -24.58
C GLY A 29 -10.55 10.04 -23.49
N SER A 30 -11.83 10.19 -23.82
CA SER A 30 -12.92 10.08 -22.85
C SER A 30 -13.00 8.68 -22.23
N TYR A 31 -12.69 7.62 -22.97
CA TYR A 31 -12.67 6.24 -22.47
C TYR A 31 -11.48 5.99 -21.53
N PHE A 32 -10.30 6.56 -21.82
CA PHE A 32 -9.13 6.46 -20.96
C PHE A 32 -9.20 7.37 -19.72
N PHE A 33 -9.86 8.53 -19.82
CA PHE A 33 -10.01 9.47 -18.70
C PHE A 33 -11.28 9.21 -17.89
N ALA A 34 -12.34 8.64 -18.47
CA ALA A 34 -13.58 8.30 -17.76
C ALA A 34 -13.45 7.10 -16.82
N ASN A 35 -12.42 6.24 -17.00
CA ASN A 35 -12.18 5.10 -16.09
C ASN A 35 -11.41 5.46 -14.80
N LYS A 36 -11.24 6.76 -14.50
CA LYS A 36 -10.78 7.25 -13.20
C LYS A 36 -11.84 8.17 -12.58
N THR A 37 -13.06 7.68 -12.48
CA THR A 37 -14.10 8.42 -11.74
C THR A 37 -13.80 8.31 -10.25
N ALA A 38 -13.87 9.44 -9.56
CA ALA A 38 -13.83 9.52 -8.10
C ALA A 38 -14.89 8.62 -7.43
N ALA A 39 -15.88 8.13 -8.22
CA ALA A 39 -16.91 7.19 -7.80
C ALA A 39 -16.37 5.80 -7.42
N ASP A 40 -15.17 5.42 -7.91
CA ASP A 40 -14.57 4.10 -7.60
C ASP A 40 -13.53 4.16 -6.48
N ALA A 41 -13.24 5.33 -5.92
CA ALA A 41 -12.29 5.49 -4.83
C ALA A 41 -12.99 5.39 -3.47
N VAL A 42 -12.57 4.42 -2.63
CA VAL A 42 -13.10 4.29 -1.25
C VAL A 42 -12.67 5.43 -0.36
N VAL A 43 -11.49 5.97 -0.60
CA VAL A 43 -10.92 7.09 0.13
C VAL A 43 -9.90 7.84 -0.73
N GLU A 44 -9.84 9.16 -0.51
CA GLU A 44 -8.82 10.04 -1.08
C GLU A 44 -7.93 10.57 0.05
N VAL A 45 -6.62 10.34 -0.04
CA VAL A 45 -5.60 10.74 0.94
C VAL A 45 -4.64 11.72 0.30
N ASN A 46 -4.69 13.01 0.67
CA ASN A 46 -3.83 14.06 0.09
C ASN A 46 -3.85 14.04 -1.46
N GLY A 47 -5.04 13.82 -2.07
CA GLY A 47 -5.23 13.76 -3.51
C GLY A 47 -4.90 12.40 -4.15
N ALA A 48 -4.36 11.43 -3.43
CA ALA A 48 -4.22 10.06 -3.92
C ALA A 48 -5.49 9.26 -3.66
N GLN A 49 -5.97 8.58 -4.67
CA GLN A 49 -7.19 7.79 -4.62
C GLN A 49 -6.87 6.32 -4.33
N ILE A 50 -7.53 5.74 -3.34
CA ILE A 50 -7.49 4.31 -3.05
C ILE A 50 -8.73 3.67 -3.69
N PRO A 51 -8.57 2.81 -4.72
CA PRO A 51 -9.70 2.22 -5.42
C PRO A 51 -10.51 1.26 -4.51
N TYR A 52 -11.85 1.26 -4.66
CA TYR A 52 -12.72 0.33 -3.96
C TYR A 52 -12.36 -1.14 -4.22
N LYS A 53 -11.96 -1.48 -5.44
CA LYS A 53 -11.47 -2.83 -5.80
C LYS A 53 -10.32 -3.29 -4.90
N ARG A 54 -9.34 -2.41 -4.65
CA ARG A 54 -8.22 -2.72 -3.74
C ARG A 54 -8.73 -2.95 -2.33
N PHE A 55 -9.54 -2.05 -1.80
CA PHE A 55 -10.16 -2.17 -0.49
C PHE A 55 -10.95 -3.49 -0.34
N SER A 56 -11.85 -3.78 -1.27
CA SER A 56 -12.66 -5.01 -1.28
C SER A 56 -11.80 -6.27 -1.29
N ASN A 57 -10.72 -6.31 -2.08
CA ASN A 57 -9.79 -7.44 -2.10
C ASN A 57 -9.09 -7.65 -0.74
N TYR A 58 -8.72 -6.58 -0.05
CA TYR A 58 -8.11 -6.68 1.29
C TYR A 58 -9.12 -7.13 2.34
N VAL A 59 -10.35 -6.61 2.30
CA VAL A 59 -11.45 -7.05 3.19
C VAL A 59 -11.73 -8.53 2.98
N ASN A 60 -11.92 -8.97 1.74
CA ASN A 60 -12.21 -10.38 1.44
C ASN A 60 -11.10 -11.30 1.95
N ARG A 61 -9.84 -10.94 1.76
CA ARG A 61 -8.69 -11.72 2.30
C ARG A 61 -8.71 -11.78 3.83
N ALA A 62 -9.01 -10.68 4.51
CA ALA A 62 -9.12 -10.66 5.96
C ALA A 62 -10.24 -11.59 6.46
N LEU A 63 -11.40 -11.56 5.79
CA LEU A 63 -12.53 -12.42 6.10
C LEU A 63 -12.25 -13.90 5.77
N ASP A 64 -11.57 -14.18 4.66
CA ASP A 64 -11.16 -15.55 4.31
C ASP A 64 -10.15 -16.10 5.33
N GLY A 65 -9.24 -15.28 5.83
CA GLY A 65 -8.34 -15.64 6.92
C GLY A 65 -9.09 -16.01 8.22
N MET A 66 -10.13 -15.25 8.58
CA MET A 66 -10.99 -15.57 9.72
C MET A 66 -11.72 -16.91 9.55
N ARG A 67 -12.28 -17.15 8.35
CA ARG A 67 -12.95 -18.43 8.01
C ARG A 67 -12.01 -19.62 8.11
N GLN A 68 -10.77 -19.48 7.63
CA GLN A 68 -9.75 -20.53 7.75
C GLN A 68 -9.40 -20.85 9.21
N GLN A 69 -9.44 -19.83 10.09
CA GLN A 69 -9.24 -19.98 11.53
C GLN A 69 -10.53 -20.45 12.25
N LYS A 70 -11.60 -20.79 11.51
CA LYS A 70 -12.91 -21.18 12.04
C LYS A 70 -13.56 -20.12 12.93
N GLN A 71 -13.24 -18.85 12.72
CA GLN A 71 -13.89 -17.74 13.38
C GLN A 71 -15.19 -17.39 12.66
N GLU A 72 -16.21 -17.05 13.43
CA GLU A 72 -17.51 -16.66 12.89
C GLU A 72 -17.41 -15.24 12.29
N VAL A 73 -17.93 -15.10 11.07
CA VAL A 73 -18.00 -13.80 10.39
C VAL A 73 -19.42 -13.24 10.60
N THR A 74 -19.57 -12.42 11.63
CA THR A 74 -20.81 -11.67 11.91
C THR A 74 -20.78 -10.32 11.19
N ASP A 75 -21.92 -9.65 11.08
CA ASP A 75 -22.00 -8.29 10.50
C ASP A 75 -21.13 -7.30 11.28
N GLU A 76 -21.00 -7.46 12.58
CA GLU A 76 -20.16 -6.62 13.42
C GLU A 76 -18.68 -6.84 13.13
N THR A 77 -18.22 -8.10 13.07
CA THR A 77 -16.83 -8.43 12.72
C THR A 77 -16.50 -8.00 11.29
N MET A 78 -17.44 -8.11 10.36
CA MET A 78 -17.27 -7.60 9.00
C MET A 78 -17.09 -6.09 8.99
N LYS A 79 -17.92 -5.34 9.70
CA LYS A 79 -17.83 -3.88 9.82
C LYS A 79 -16.49 -3.46 10.43
N GLN A 80 -16.08 -4.15 11.49
CA GLN A 80 -14.78 -3.90 12.13
C GLN A 80 -13.63 -4.16 11.17
N LYS A 81 -13.64 -5.28 10.43
CA LYS A 81 -12.59 -5.59 9.44
C LYS A 81 -12.54 -4.58 8.29
N LYS A 82 -13.69 -4.09 7.83
CA LYS A 82 -13.73 -3.01 6.84
C LYS A 82 -13.06 -1.74 7.36
N GLN A 83 -13.30 -1.37 8.62
CA GLN A 83 -12.66 -0.20 9.22
C GLN A 83 -11.14 -0.40 9.40
N GLU A 84 -10.71 -1.57 9.89
CA GLU A 84 -9.28 -1.90 10.01
C GLU A 84 -8.58 -1.81 8.67
N VAL A 85 -9.11 -2.48 7.63
CA VAL A 85 -8.55 -2.45 6.28
C VAL A 85 -8.49 -1.03 5.70
N LEU A 86 -9.53 -0.22 5.93
CA LEU A 86 -9.53 1.17 5.47
C LEU A 86 -8.42 1.97 6.13
N GLN A 87 -8.25 1.82 7.46
CA GLN A 87 -7.18 2.48 8.21
C GLN A 87 -5.79 2.04 7.74
N ASP A 88 -5.61 0.74 7.52
CA ASP A 88 -4.34 0.18 7.05
C ASP A 88 -3.97 0.73 5.66
N LEU A 89 -4.93 0.82 4.75
CA LEU A 89 -4.71 1.37 3.41
C LEU A 89 -4.40 2.88 3.44
N ILE A 90 -5.07 3.64 4.30
CA ILE A 90 -4.76 5.05 4.52
C ILE A 90 -3.34 5.19 5.06
N GLN A 91 -2.99 4.40 6.06
CA GLN A 91 -1.66 4.42 6.67
C GLN A 91 -0.57 4.03 5.67
N GLU A 92 -0.81 2.99 4.86
CA GLU A 92 0.12 2.57 3.80
C GLU A 92 0.35 3.71 2.80
N GLU A 93 -0.70 4.40 2.35
CA GLU A 93 -0.59 5.52 1.40
C GLU A 93 0.20 6.69 1.99
N VAL A 94 -0.09 7.05 3.25
CA VAL A 94 0.62 8.13 3.96
C VAL A 94 2.10 7.81 4.08
N PHE A 95 2.44 6.61 4.56
CA PHE A 95 3.85 6.24 4.78
C PHE A 95 4.62 6.02 3.48
N SER A 96 3.97 5.51 2.44
CA SER A 96 4.58 5.40 1.12
C SER A 96 4.96 6.78 0.57
N LYS A 97 4.07 7.76 0.69
CA LYS A 97 4.38 9.15 0.31
C LYS A 97 5.47 9.79 1.16
N GLU A 98 5.44 9.55 2.48
CA GLU A 98 6.49 10.05 3.35
C GLU A 98 7.85 9.40 3.01
N ALA A 99 7.89 8.09 2.74
CA ALA A 99 9.12 7.43 2.31
C ALA A 99 9.73 8.11 1.08
N LEU A 100 8.90 8.45 0.08
CA LEU A 100 9.35 9.19 -1.10
C LEU A 100 9.90 10.58 -0.78
N LYS A 101 9.27 11.33 0.15
CA LYS A 101 9.77 12.64 0.61
C LYS A 101 11.17 12.56 1.24
N TYR A 102 11.46 11.46 1.93
CA TYR A 102 12.79 11.18 2.49
C TYR A 102 13.76 10.57 1.48
N GLY A 103 13.39 10.51 0.18
CA GLY A 103 14.25 9.96 -0.86
C GLY A 103 14.39 8.43 -0.82
N ILE A 104 13.52 7.75 -0.08
CA ILE A 104 13.54 6.29 0.02
C ILE A 104 12.92 5.72 -1.25
N THR A 105 13.75 5.05 -2.03
CA THR A 105 13.36 4.35 -3.26
C THR A 105 13.62 2.86 -3.13
N VAL A 106 12.91 2.07 -3.94
CA VAL A 106 13.07 0.62 -4.03
C VAL A 106 13.42 0.28 -5.47
N SER A 107 14.59 -0.26 -5.69
CA SER A 107 15.04 -0.67 -7.03
C SER A 107 14.33 -1.94 -7.50
N ASP A 108 14.36 -2.19 -8.81
CA ASP A 108 13.78 -3.41 -9.37
C ASP A 108 14.50 -4.67 -8.86
N ASN A 109 15.81 -4.58 -8.61
CA ASN A 109 16.58 -5.69 -8.04
C ASN A 109 16.16 -6.01 -6.59
N GLU A 110 15.90 -4.99 -5.77
CA GLU A 110 15.40 -5.19 -4.41
C GLU A 110 14.01 -5.83 -4.41
N LEU A 111 13.13 -5.34 -5.26
CA LEU A 111 11.78 -5.91 -5.41
C LEU A 111 11.85 -7.35 -5.89
N ALA A 112 12.64 -7.63 -6.94
CA ALA A 112 12.80 -8.98 -7.47
C ALA A 112 13.38 -9.93 -6.42
N SER A 113 14.40 -9.49 -5.67
CA SER A 113 14.97 -10.28 -4.58
C SER A 113 13.94 -10.59 -3.49
N ASP A 114 13.16 -9.59 -3.09
CA ASP A 114 12.10 -9.77 -2.08
C ASP A 114 11.03 -10.76 -2.56
N ILE A 115 10.57 -10.65 -3.80
CA ILE A 115 9.59 -11.57 -4.40
C ILE A 115 10.14 -12.99 -4.50
N GLN A 116 11.40 -13.16 -4.93
CA GLN A 116 12.03 -14.46 -5.06
C GLN A 116 12.18 -15.20 -3.71
N HIS A 117 12.35 -14.47 -2.63
CA HIS A 117 12.47 -15.06 -1.29
C HIS A 117 11.12 -15.28 -0.60
N TYR A 118 10.00 -14.90 -1.23
CA TYR A 118 8.69 -15.10 -0.61
C TYR A 118 8.29 -16.59 -0.67
N PRO A 119 8.06 -17.26 0.49
CA PRO A 119 7.88 -18.71 0.53
C PRO A 119 6.75 -19.23 -0.35
N ALA A 120 5.64 -18.46 -0.47
CA ALA A 120 4.50 -18.86 -1.30
C ALA A 120 4.80 -18.89 -2.81
N PHE A 121 5.90 -18.27 -3.24
CA PHE A 121 6.34 -18.25 -4.64
C PHE A 121 7.48 -19.23 -4.92
N GLN A 122 7.81 -20.08 -3.93
CA GLN A 122 8.89 -21.05 -4.05
C GLN A 122 8.36 -22.47 -4.15
N ARG A 123 9.08 -23.28 -4.95
CA ARG A 123 9.00 -24.74 -4.95
C ARG A 123 10.40 -25.29 -4.75
N GLU A 124 10.54 -26.23 -3.84
CA GLU A 124 11.84 -26.85 -3.52
C GLU A 124 12.93 -25.81 -3.15
N GLY A 125 12.54 -24.70 -2.52
CA GLY A 125 13.45 -23.63 -2.10
C GLY A 125 13.87 -22.65 -3.19
N HIS A 126 13.35 -22.79 -4.42
CA HIS A 126 13.65 -21.92 -5.55
C HIS A 126 12.37 -21.19 -6.01
N PHE A 127 12.56 -19.96 -6.53
CA PHE A 127 11.45 -19.20 -7.11
C PHE A 127 10.81 -19.97 -8.29
N ASP A 128 9.50 -20.16 -8.21
CA ASP A 128 8.69 -20.77 -9.26
C ASP A 128 7.72 -19.76 -9.86
N ARG A 129 7.88 -19.51 -11.15
CA ARG A 129 7.06 -18.54 -11.87
C ARG A 129 5.56 -18.92 -11.90
N ASN A 130 5.25 -20.21 -11.99
CA ASN A 130 3.87 -20.66 -12.01
C ASN A 130 3.23 -20.49 -10.63
N ALA A 131 3.96 -20.83 -9.56
CA ALA A 131 3.52 -20.55 -8.20
C ALA A 131 3.26 -19.06 -7.97
N TYR A 132 4.16 -18.19 -8.47
CA TYR A 132 3.96 -16.74 -8.40
C TYR A 132 2.66 -16.30 -9.08
N PHE A 133 2.44 -16.69 -10.33
CA PHE A 133 1.23 -16.30 -11.05
C PHE A 133 -0.04 -16.88 -10.42
N GLN A 134 0.02 -18.15 -10.00
CA GLN A 134 -1.10 -18.79 -9.31
C GLN A 134 -1.48 -18.03 -8.04
N VAL A 135 -0.53 -17.72 -7.18
CA VAL A 135 -0.78 -16.97 -5.94
C VAL A 135 -1.31 -15.58 -6.24
N VAL A 136 -0.69 -14.85 -7.19
CA VAL A 136 -1.09 -13.47 -7.49
C VAL A 136 -2.50 -13.40 -8.09
N TYR A 137 -2.83 -14.27 -9.05
CA TYR A 137 -4.14 -14.21 -9.73
C TYR A 137 -5.24 -14.91 -8.95
N GLU A 138 -4.99 -16.11 -8.40
CA GLU A 138 -6.04 -16.93 -7.81
C GLU A 138 -6.25 -16.65 -6.32
N ILE A 139 -5.15 -16.49 -5.55
CA ILE A 139 -5.23 -16.29 -4.10
C ILE A 139 -5.36 -14.79 -3.77
N LEU A 140 -4.46 -13.95 -4.33
CA LEU A 140 -4.46 -12.52 -4.06
C LEU A 140 -5.48 -11.74 -4.90
N ARG A 141 -6.00 -12.35 -5.98
CA ARG A 141 -7.00 -11.78 -6.90
C ARG A 141 -6.61 -10.39 -7.39
N THR A 142 -5.34 -10.26 -7.77
CA THR A 142 -4.75 -9.01 -8.24
C THR A 142 -3.90 -9.27 -9.48
N THR A 143 -3.40 -8.21 -10.11
CA THR A 143 -2.47 -8.32 -11.23
C THR A 143 -1.02 -8.30 -10.72
N PRO A 144 -0.04 -8.90 -11.46
CA PRO A 144 1.38 -8.78 -11.11
C PRO A 144 1.81 -7.35 -10.86
N ARG A 145 1.40 -6.42 -11.70
CA ARG A 145 1.74 -5.00 -11.55
C ARG A 145 1.19 -4.41 -10.25
N GLU A 146 -0.10 -4.60 -9.95
CA GLU A 146 -0.71 -4.11 -8.71
C GLU A 146 -0.05 -4.74 -7.48
N PHE A 147 0.32 -6.03 -7.55
CA PHE A 147 1.03 -6.73 -6.49
C PHE A 147 2.44 -6.16 -6.30
N GLU A 148 3.21 -6.02 -7.37
CA GLU A 148 4.58 -5.50 -7.35
C GLU A 148 4.63 -4.04 -6.87
N ASP A 149 3.68 -3.19 -7.30
CA ASP A 149 3.55 -1.81 -6.83
C ASP A 149 3.24 -1.77 -5.32
N SER A 150 2.32 -2.61 -4.86
CA SER A 150 2.02 -2.73 -3.41
C SER A 150 3.23 -3.24 -2.63
N ARG A 151 3.96 -4.21 -3.17
CA ARG A 151 5.14 -4.75 -2.53
C ARG A 151 6.27 -3.73 -2.45
N ARG A 152 6.47 -2.96 -3.49
CA ARG A 152 7.41 -1.83 -3.53
C ARG A 152 7.10 -0.82 -2.43
N ASN A 153 5.83 -0.45 -2.25
CA ASN A 153 5.40 0.44 -1.18
C ASN A 153 5.70 -0.14 0.21
N GLN A 154 5.43 -1.42 0.42
CA GLN A 154 5.71 -2.09 1.71
C GLN A 154 7.21 -2.10 2.03
N ILE A 155 8.07 -2.35 1.03
CA ILE A 155 9.53 -2.29 1.21
C ILE A 155 9.97 -0.85 1.53
N ALA A 156 9.42 0.15 0.85
CA ALA A 156 9.73 1.56 1.12
C ALA A 156 9.32 1.96 2.54
N ILE A 157 8.13 1.55 2.99
CA ILE A 157 7.65 1.76 4.36
C ILE A 157 8.54 1.05 5.38
N PHE A 158 8.98 -0.17 5.10
CA PHE A 158 9.91 -0.90 5.96
C PHE A 158 11.24 -0.15 6.09
N LYS A 159 11.82 0.34 4.99
CA LYS A 159 13.04 1.16 5.01
C LYS A 159 12.83 2.46 5.81
N LEU A 160 11.67 3.10 5.68
CA LEU A 160 11.32 4.28 6.46
C LEU A 160 11.29 3.97 7.96
N ARG A 161 10.67 2.85 8.34
CA ARG A 161 10.67 2.39 9.74
C ARG A 161 12.07 2.12 10.26
N GLN A 162 12.93 1.50 9.45
CA GLN A 162 14.33 1.27 9.81
C GLN A 162 15.10 2.59 9.97
N LEU A 163 14.85 3.57 9.10
CA LEU A 163 15.46 4.89 9.22
C LEU A 163 15.07 5.55 10.56
N ILE A 164 13.79 5.51 10.92
CA ILE A 164 13.30 6.04 12.20
C ILE A 164 13.92 5.25 13.38
N ALA A 165 13.94 3.92 13.30
CA ALA A 165 14.52 3.06 14.33
C ALA A 165 16.00 3.32 14.56
N SER A 166 16.74 3.65 13.49
CA SER A 166 18.17 3.99 13.61
C SER A 166 18.43 5.28 14.39
N GLY A 167 17.45 6.18 14.44
CA GLY A 167 17.49 7.39 15.26
C GLY A 167 17.11 7.18 16.74
N VAL A 168 16.56 6.01 17.08
CA VAL A 168 16.15 5.71 18.46
C VAL A 168 17.35 5.17 19.25
N ALA A 169 17.92 6.03 20.08
CA ALA A 169 18.99 5.65 21.02
C ALA A 169 18.40 5.35 22.41
N ILE A 170 18.97 4.35 23.08
CA ILE A 170 18.70 4.04 24.47
C ILE A 170 20.01 4.22 25.24
N THR A 171 19.97 5.08 26.24
CA THR A 171 21.14 5.28 27.11
C THR A 171 21.20 4.21 28.19
N GLU A 172 22.40 3.93 28.70
CA GLU A 172 22.56 2.94 29.76
C GLU A 172 21.78 3.26 31.07
N PRO A 173 21.73 4.52 31.52
CA PRO A 173 20.89 4.88 32.67
C PRO A 173 19.40 4.63 32.41
N GLU A 174 18.93 4.92 31.22
CA GLU A 174 17.55 4.68 30.82
C GLU A 174 17.24 3.18 30.79
N LEU A 175 18.11 2.38 30.18
CA LEU A 175 17.95 0.93 30.10
C LEU A 175 17.82 0.32 31.52
N LYS A 176 18.66 0.75 32.47
CA LYS A 176 18.60 0.32 33.87
C LYS A 176 17.32 0.74 34.54
N LEU A 177 16.87 1.99 34.32
CA LEU A 177 15.64 2.51 34.92
C LEU A 177 14.43 1.72 34.42
N GLU A 178 14.34 1.52 33.11
CA GLU A 178 13.21 0.78 32.52
C GLU A 178 13.22 -0.70 32.95
N TYR A 179 14.39 -1.33 33.04
CA TYR A 179 14.50 -2.70 33.57
C TYR A 179 14.06 -2.77 35.04
N PHE A 180 14.49 -1.82 35.86
CA PHE A 180 14.10 -1.72 37.28
C PHE A 180 12.57 -1.60 37.41
N ASN A 181 11.95 -0.72 36.63
CA ASN A 181 10.51 -0.52 36.65
C ASN A 181 9.76 -1.78 36.18
N ALA A 182 10.19 -2.40 35.08
CA ALA A 182 9.57 -3.59 34.54
C ALA A 182 9.65 -4.81 35.48
N ASN A 183 10.71 -4.90 36.27
CA ASN A 183 10.97 -6.04 37.20
C ASN A 183 10.67 -5.71 38.66
N ARG A 184 9.86 -4.69 38.95
CA ARG A 184 9.45 -4.30 40.31
C ARG A 184 10.63 -4.08 41.26
N GLY A 185 11.69 -3.47 40.74
CA GLY A 185 12.91 -3.17 41.52
C GLY A 185 13.98 -4.27 41.55
N ASN A 186 13.73 -5.41 40.93
CA ASN A 186 14.69 -6.53 40.93
C ASN A 186 15.70 -6.38 39.78
N MET A 187 16.98 -6.24 40.11
CA MET A 187 18.11 -6.09 39.18
C MET A 187 19.00 -7.34 39.05
N LYS A 188 18.64 -8.46 39.70
CA LYS A 188 19.54 -9.64 39.80
C LYS A 188 19.93 -10.19 38.41
N ASP A 189 18.99 -10.25 37.49
CA ASP A 189 19.19 -10.85 36.18
C ASP A 189 19.48 -9.80 35.10
N PHE A 190 19.68 -8.54 35.46
CA PHE A 190 19.86 -7.43 34.51
C PHE A 190 20.95 -7.72 33.47
N GLU A 191 22.14 -8.12 33.89
CA GLU A 191 23.27 -8.37 32.97
C GLU A 191 22.97 -9.53 32.00
N LYS A 192 22.27 -10.56 32.47
CA LYS A 192 21.85 -11.70 31.67
C LYS A 192 20.81 -11.30 30.62
N ASP A 193 19.84 -10.48 30.99
CA ASP A 193 18.71 -10.10 30.15
C ASP A 193 18.97 -8.83 29.35
N ARG A 194 20.06 -8.11 29.62
CA ARG A 194 20.38 -6.79 29.07
C ARG A 194 20.19 -6.67 27.56
N ALA A 195 20.79 -7.59 26.82
CA ALA A 195 20.73 -7.53 25.35
C ALA A 195 19.27 -7.68 24.84
N LYS A 196 18.56 -8.67 25.37
CA LYS A 196 17.17 -8.94 25.01
C LYS A 196 16.23 -7.81 25.42
N PHE A 197 16.42 -7.29 26.63
CA PHE A 197 15.62 -6.19 27.15
C PHE A 197 15.88 -4.89 26.40
N SER A 198 17.15 -4.59 26.07
CA SER A 198 17.53 -3.43 25.26
C SER A 198 16.86 -3.47 23.88
N GLU A 199 16.86 -4.63 23.21
CA GLU A 199 16.21 -4.78 21.91
C GLU A 199 14.69 -4.60 22.02
N LYS A 200 14.06 -5.20 23.04
CA LYS A 200 12.63 -5.01 23.31
C LYS A 200 12.29 -3.53 23.55
N LEU A 201 13.04 -2.87 24.42
CA LEU A 201 12.82 -1.45 24.72
C LEU A 201 13.01 -0.56 23.49
N ARG A 202 14.00 -0.88 22.64
CA ARG A 202 14.21 -0.16 21.39
C ARG A 202 13.02 -0.32 20.43
N GLN A 203 12.47 -1.53 20.32
CA GLN A 203 11.28 -1.78 19.50
C GLN A 203 10.06 -1.02 20.03
N GLU A 204 9.81 -1.05 21.34
CA GLU A 204 8.72 -0.31 21.98
C GLU A 204 8.85 1.20 21.76
N LYS A 205 10.05 1.76 21.96
CA LYS A 205 10.31 3.18 21.68
C LYS A 205 10.16 3.54 20.20
N THR A 206 10.63 2.68 19.33
CA THR A 206 10.46 2.90 17.87
C THR A 206 8.98 2.95 17.52
N MET A 207 8.15 2.06 18.07
CA MET A 207 6.70 2.09 17.86
C MET A 207 6.06 3.37 18.40
N LEU A 208 6.48 3.83 19.58
CA LEU A 208 5.98 5.09 20.16
C LEU A 208 6.34 6.29 19.28
N VAL A 209 7.61 6.41 18.89
CA VAL A 209 8.08 7.49 18.00
C VAL A 209 7.33 7.47 16.68
N PHE A 210 7.15 6.28 16.09
CA PHE A 210 6.42 6.12 14.85
C PHE A 210 4.93 6.49 15.00
N GLY A 211 4.31 6.12 16.11
CA GLY A 211 2.92 6.45 16.42
C GLY A 211 2.71 7.97 16.61
N GLU A 212 3.60 8.63 17.37
CA GLU A 212 3.55 10.08 17.55
C GLU A 212 3.79 10.83 16.24
N TRP A 213 4.75 10.38 15.45
CA TRP A 213 4.98 10.95 14.13
C TRP A 213 3.75 10.79 13.22
N PHE A 214 3.10 9.63 13.23
CA PHE A 214 1.87 9.41 12.48
C PHE A 214 0.72 10.34 12.93
N LYS A 215 0.60 10.61 14.23
CA LYS A 215 -0.38 11.59 14.73
C LYS A 215 -0.15 12.99 14.15
N VAL A 216 1.12 13.41 14.07
CA VAL A 216 1.48 14.71 13.45
C VAL A 216 1.15 14.72 11.97
N LEU A 217 1.40 13.63 11.25
CA LEU A 217 1.02 13.50 9.84
C LEU A 217 -0.49 13.58 9.65
N ASN A 218 -1.26 12.92 10.52
CA ASN A 218 -2.73 12.93 10.47
C ASN A 218 -3.34 14.33 10.65
N GLN A 219 -2.75 15.19 11.48
CA GLN A 219 -3.26 16.56 11.71
C GLN A 219 -3.24 17.42 10.44
N ASN A 220 -2.32 17.12 9.51
CA ASN A 220 -2.15 17.85 8.24
C ASN A 220 -2.73 17.09 7.03
N MET A 221 -3.37 15.95 7.25
CA MET A 221 -3.86 15.08 6.19
C MET A 221 -5.25 15.55 5.71
N LYS A 222 -5.38 15.69 4.39
CA LYS A 222 -6.69 15.89 3.74
C LYS A 222 -7.26 14.53 3.40
N LEU A 223 -8.30 14.13 4.13
CA LEU A 223 -8.95 12.84 3.98
C LEU A 223 -10.39 13.04 3.50
N LYS A 224 -10.79 12.33 2.43
CA LYS A 224 -12.18 12.23 1.99
C LYS A 224 -12.54 10.76 1.89
N ILE A 225 -13.51 10.32 2.68
CA ILE A 225 -13.97 8.92 2.75
C ILE A 225 -15.29 8.81 2.01
N HIS A 226 -15.36 7.92 1.02
CA HIS A 226 -16.53 7.67 0.18
C HIS A 226 -17.17 6.30 0.42
N LEU A 227 -16.65 5.52 1.36
CA LEU A 227 -17.08 4.14 1.63
C LEU A 227 -18.59 4.02 1.81
N GLN A 228 -19.21 4.92 2.62
CA GLN A 228 -20.65 4.87 2.89
C GLN A 228 -21.50 5.21 1.66
N GLU A 229 -21.00 6.04 0.77
CA GLU A 229 -21.69 6.42 -0.47
C GLU A 229 -21.69 5.26 -1.46
N ILE A 230 -20.55 4.56 -1.58
CA ILE A 230 -20.38 3.40 -2.46
C ILE A 230 -21.24 2.22 -1.99
N GLU A 231 -21.26 1.94 -0.67
CA GLU A 231 -22.01 0.82 -0.10
C GLU A 231 -23.55 1.03 -0.16
N LYS A 232 -24.03 2.25 -0.35
CA LYS A 232 -25.48 2.54 -0.55
C LYS A 232 -25.92 2.37 -2.00
N GLN A 233 -24.97 2.36 -2.95
CA GLN A 233 -25.26 2.28 -4.39
C GLN A 233 -25.15 0.86 -4.95
N GLY A 234 -24.62 -0.10 -4.20
CA GLY A 234 -24.46 -1.51 -4.57
C GLY A 234 -25.37 -2.42 -3.76
#